data_e11219286ba403024751d7a950685a3c
#
_entry.id   e11219286ba403024751d7a950685a3c
#
_cell.length_a   1.000
_cell.length_b   1.000
_cell.length_c   1.000
_cell.angle_alpha   90.00
_cell.angle_beta   90.00
_cell.angle_gamma   90.00
#
_symmetry.space_group_name_H-M   'P 1'
#
loop_
_entity.id
_entity.type
_entity.pdbx_description
1 polymer ?
#
loop_
_entity_poly.entity_id
_entity_poly.type
_entity_poly.pdbx_seq_one_letter_code
_entity_poly.pdbx_strand_id
1 'polypeptide(L)' 'MANPAPVPDLDAEASQVSVQPVPGAVFVRLRQQRADGSVRRMFAEMTIREAVALRRELDACISIAAAADGR' A
#
# COMPACT_ATOMS: atom_id res chain seq x y z
N MET A 1 -19.97 -2.70 13.65
CA MET A 1 -18.57 -2.34 13.86
C MET A 1 -17.93 -2.08 12.52
N ALA A 2 -17.36 -0.93 12.37
CA ALA A 2 -16.68 -0.61 11.12
C ALA A 2 -15.47 -1.52 10.94
N ASN A 3 -15.31 -2.05 9.74
CA ASN A 3 -14.09 -2.78 9.43
C ASN A 3 -12.93 -1.81 9.43
N PRO A 4 -11.90 -2.10 10.20
CA PRO A 4 -10.69 -1.30 10.10
C PRO A 4 -10.11 -1.41 8.69
N ALA A 5 -9.30 -0.45 8.33
CA ALA A 5 -8.49 -0.58 7.13
C ALA A 5 -7.73 -1.91 7.17
N PRO A 6 -7.44 -2.52 6.02
CA PRO A 6 -6.69 -3.76 6.01
C PRO A 6 -5.40 -3.63 6.83
N VAL A 7 -5.25 -4.49 7.81
CA VAL A 7 -4.04 -4.50 8.62
C VAL A 7 -2.93 -5.15 7.81
N PRO A 8 -1.72 -4.58 7.80
CA PRO A 8 -0.60 -5.23 7.16
C PRO A 8 -0.40 -6.65 7.69
N ASP A 9 -0.07 -7.56 6.81
CA ASP A 9 0.26 -8.92 7.20
C ASP A 9 1.67 -8.93 7.79
N LEU A 10 1.73 -8.92 9.12
CA LEU A 10 2.99 -8.88 9.85
C LEU A 10 3.78 -10.19 9.73
N ASP A 11 3.15 -11.27 9.28
CA ASP A 11 3.80 -12.55 9.06
C ASP A 11 4.34 -12.70 7.63
N ALA A 12 4.18 -11.67 6.81
CA ALA A 12 4.69 -11.71 5.46
C ALA A 12 6.22 -11.63 5.46
N GLU A 13 6.88 -12.56 4.78
CA GLU A 13 8.33 -12.54 4.63
C GLU A 13 8.77 -11.50 3.59
N ALA A 14 7.95 -11.27 2.57
CA ALA A 14 8.26 -10.33 1.52
C ALA A 14 6.99 -9.65 1.04
N SER A 15 7.12 -8.37 0.77
CA SER A 15 6.01 -7.58 0.22
C SER A 15 6.49 -6.83 -1.01
N GLN A 16 5.62 -6.76 -2.00
CA GLN A 16 5.86 -5.97 -3.20
C GLN A 16 4.65 -5.08 -3.45
N VAL A 17 4.92 -3.81 -3.69
CA VAL A 17 3.90 -2.87 -4.13
C VAL A 17 4.30 -2.38 -5.51
N SER A 18 3.39 -2.45 -6.45
CA SER A 18 3.61 -1.89 -7.77
C SER A 18 2.45 -1.00 -8.16
N VAL A 19 2.74 0.00 -8.97
CA VAL A 19 1.77 0.98 -9.43
C VAL A 19 1.87 1.03 -10.94
N GLN A 20 0.73 1.04 -11.61
CA GLN A 20 0.68 1.03 -13.07
C GLN A 20 -0.31 2.08 -13.54
N PRO A 21 0.07 2.94 -14.50
CA PRO A 21 -0.87 3.87 -15.09
C PRO A 21 -1.81 3.15 -16.05
N VAL A 22 -3.08 3.53 -16.00
CA VAL A 22 -4.06 3.15 -17.01
C VAL A 22 -4.76 4.42 -17.47
N PRO A 23 -5.39 4.43 -18.64
CA PRO A 23 -6.06 5.65 -19.11
C PRO A 23 -7.07 6.17 -18.08
N GLY A 24 -6.82 7.37 -17.55
CA GLY A 24 -7.70 8.04 -16.58
C GLY A 24 -7.67 7.49 -15.17
N ALA A 25 -6.77 6.56 -14.85
CA ALA A 25 -6.75 5.93 -13.54
C ALA A 25 -5.35 5.44 -13.16
N VAL A 26 -5.23 4.97 -11.92
CA VAL A 26 -4.01 4.35 -11.43
C VAL A 26 -4.38 2.99 -10.82
N PHE A 27 -3.63 1.98 -11.17
CA PHE A 27 -3.80 0.62 -10.67
C PHE A 27 -2.69 0.30 -9.69
N VAL A 28 -3.07 -0.13 -8.48
CA VAL A 28 -2.12 -0.50 -7.43
C VAL A 28 -2.23 -1.99 -7.17
N ARG A 29 -1.09 -2.63 -7.09
CA ARG A 29 -1.02 -4.07 -6.80
C ARG A 29 -0.13 -4.27 -5.58
N LEU A 30 -0.62 -5.05 -4.63
CA LEU A 30 0.15 -5.51 -3.48
C LEU A 30 0.26 -7.02 -3.53
N ARG A 31 1.47 -7.52 -3.36
CA ARG A 31 1.74 -8.96 -3.24
C ARG A 31 2.52 -9.20 -1.95
N GLN A 32 2.03 -10.13 -1.14
CA GLN A 32 2.71 -10.55 0.08
C GLN A 32 2.96 -12.06 0.05
N GLN A 33 4.18 -12.46 0.30
CA GLN A 33 4.54 -13.87 0.42
C GLN A 33 4.73 -14.22 1.89
N ARG A 34 4.04 -15.25 2.34
CA ARG A 34 4.08 -15.70 3.72
C ARG A 34 5.09 -16.82 3.91
N ALA A 35 5.49 -17.04 5.16
CA ALA A 35 6.47 -18.06 5.50
C ALA A 35 6.04 -19.48 5.13
N ASP A 36 4.72 -19.74 5.10
CA ASP A 36 4.17 -21.04 4.71
C ASP A 36 4.14 -21.28 3.19
N GLY A 37 4.63 -20.32 2.41
CA GLY A 37 4.64 -20.38 0.96
C GLY A 37 3.38 -19.83 0.30
N SER A 38 2.36 -19.48 1.08
CA SER A 38 1.15 -18.88 0.52
C SER A 38 1.41 -17.46 0.05
N VAL A 39 0.61 -17.00 -0.90
CA VAL A 39 0.73 -15.66 -1.47
C VAL A 39 -0.62 -14.95 -1.31
N ARG A 40 -0.57 -13.76 -0.76
CA ARG A 40 -1.72 -12.86 -0.68
C ARG A 40 -1.56 -11.75 -1.69
N ARG A 41 -2.60 -11.51 -2.47
CA ARG A 41 -2.62 -10.43 -3.47
C ARG A 41 -3.79 -9.51 -3.21
N MET A 42 -3.55 -8.23 -3.38
CA MET A 42 -4.57 -7.20 -3.30
C MET A 42 -4.41 -6.26 -4.48
N PHE A 43 -5.53 -5.76 -4.98
CA PHE A 43 -5.56 -4.85 -6.11
C PHE A 43 -6.49 -3.69 -5.78
N ALA A 44 -6.13 -2.52 -6.26
CA ALA A 44 -6.99 -1.36 -6.16
C ALA A 44 -6.85 -0.52 -7.43
N GLU A 45 -7.96 -0.12 -7.98
CA GLU A 45 -8.00 0.87 -9.05
C GLU A 45 -8.53 2.17 -8.45
N MET A 46 -7.87 3.27 -8.72
CA MET A 46 -8.26 4.55 -8.18
C MET A 46 -8.30 5.61 -9.27
N THR A 47 -9.18 6.58 -9.09
CA THR A 47 -9.21 7.75 -9.95
C THR A 47 -7.93 8.56 -9.78
N ILE A 48 -7.65 9.45 -10.74
CA ILE A 48 -6.52 10.35 -10.63
C ILE A 48 -6.63 11.20 -9.36
N ARG A 49 -7.83 11.66 -9.03
CA ARG A 49 -8.07 12.46 -7.82
C ARG A 49 -7.73 11.67 -6.55
N GLU A 50 -8.19 10.42 -6.47
CA GLU A 50 -7.87 9.55 -5.34
C GLU A 50 -6.36 9.27 -5.26
N ALA A 51 -5.71 9.06 -6.39
CA ALA A 51 -4.28 8.82 -6.43
C ALA A 51 -3.49 10.05 -5.95
N VAL A 52 -3.92 11.25 -6.32
CA VAL A 52 -3.29 12.49 -5.84
C VAL A 52 -3.46 12.65 -4.34
N ALA A 53 -4.65 12.35 -3.81
CA ALA A 53 -4.90 12.40 -2.37
C ALA A 53 -4.02 11.37 -1.63
N LEU A 54 -3.92 10.16 -2.14
CA LEU A 54 -3.06 9.12 -1.56
C LEU A 54 -1.59 9.54 -1.57
N ARG A 55 -1.12 10.15 -2.65
CA ARG A 55 0.26 10.64 -2.73
C ARG A 55 0.56 11.62 -1.62
N ARG A 56 -0.35 12.56 -1.34
CA ARG A 56 -0.18 13.54 -0.27
C ARG A 56 -0.13 12.88 1.10
N GLU A 57 -1.00 11.90 1.34
CA GLU A 57 -1.01 11.14 2.59
C GLU A 57 0.29 10.34 2.76
N LEU A 58 0.75 9.70 1.69
CA LEU A 58 2.01 8.95 1.71
C LEU A 58 3.18 9.88 2.04
N ASP A 59 3.26 11.04 1.42
CA ASP A 59 4.33 12.00 1.69
C ASP A 59 4.34 12.42 3.16
N ALA A 60 3.18 12.69 3.74
CA ALA A 60 3.07 13.05 5.14
C ALA A 60 3.51 11.90 6.05
N CYS A 61 3.06 10.69 5.77
CA CYS A 61 3.41 9.51 6.56
C CYS A 61 4.90 9.16 6.45
N ILE A 62 5.47 9.31 5.28
CA ILE A 62 6.91 9.09 5.06
C ILE A 62 7.72 10.05 5.93
N SER A 63 7.34 11.32 5.94
CA SER A 63 8.03 12.33 6.75
C SER A 63 7.96 12.01 8.24
N ILE A 64 6.79 11.60 8.73
CA ILE A 64 6.59 11.23 10.13
C ILE A 64 7.40 9.97 10.48
N ALA A 65 7.33 8.96 9.64
CA ALA A 65 8.02 7.70 9.88
C ALA A 65 9.54 7.88 9.83
N ALA A 66 10.04 8.67 8.89
CA ALA A 66 11.46 8.94 8.78
C ALA A 66 11.99 9.71 10.00
N ALA A 67 11.22 10.68 10.50
CA ALA A 67 11.60 11.43 11.69
C ALA A 67 11.65 10.52 12.93
N ALA A 68 10.72 9.60 13.07
CA ALA A 68 10.71 8.64 14.18
C ALA A 68 11.86 7.64 14.08
N ASP A 69 12.19 7.19 12.86
CA ASP A 69 13.28 6.22 12.63
C ASP A 69 14.65 6.85 12.83
N GLY A 70 14.78 8.14 12.60
CA GLY A 70 16.05 8.85 12.70
C GLY A 70 16.48 9.22 14.12
N ARG A 71 15.81 8.72 15.14
CA ARG A 71 16.10 9.01 16.56
C ARG A 71 17.09 8.03 17.17
#